data_3fd96e3bedfe0116b5ca3db96d1e3cfb
#
_entry.id   3fd96e3bedfe0116b5ca3db96d1e3cfb
#
_cell.length_a   1.000
_cell.length_b   1.000
_cell.length_c   1.000
_cell.angle_alpha   90.00
_cell.angle_beta   90.00
_cell.angle_gamma   90.00
#
_symmetry.space_group_name_H-M   'P 1'
#
loop_
_entity.id
_entity.type
_entity.pdbx_description
1 polymer ?
#
loop_
_entity_poly.entity_id
_entity_poly.type
_entity_poly.pdbx_seq_one_letter_code
_entity_poly.pdbx_strand_id
1 'polypeptide(L)'
;MKKLALRIEQNWYKPFWHNLWLLPLWVLVALVVFIKRQLFLARSKSPNTVPIIVVGNISVGGTGKTPLITYLVTKARELGLNPAIISRGYGGSSSSYPLLLDSNTMVEESGDEPFLLYHRLQCVVVVDPQRARAAQLAASQGVDIIFSDDGMQHYSMAREAEVLVVDGQRFFGNGWLLPVGPLREPISRQQTVDIRLVNGDDFKVSASALINAKTGQQVPLASLNEKLLDAVCGIGNPQRFVQTLTELGATVSLHSFPDHYAFTAADFQFSNAQKMLVMTEKDWVKCRSFAQDHWWYLRVDAELKDASIRQIEKLLQNLQNKG
;
A
#
# COMPACT_ATOMS: atom_id res chain seq x y z
N MET A 1 -24.79 10.53 3.37
CA MET A 1 -23.95 9.38 3.76
C MET A 1 -22.46 9.74 3.87
N LYS A 2 -21.81 10.35 2.88
CA LYS A 2 -20.37 10.73 2.92
C LYS A 2 -19.97 11.56 4.17
N LYS A 3 -20.77 12.59 4.55
CA LYS A 3 -20.47 13.41 5.75
C LYS A 3 -20.49 12.62 7.06
N LEU A 4 -21.38 11.62 7.18
CA LEU A 4 -21.45 10.76 8.37
C LEU A 4 -20.23 9.83 8.45
N ALA A 5 -19.83 9.21 7.33
CA ALA A 5 -18.63 8.38 7.27
C ALA A 5 -17.38 9.16 7.69
N LEU A 6 -17.18 10.35 7.13
CA LEU A 6 -16.06 11.24 7.51
C LEU A 6 -16.06 11.58 9.01
N ARG A 7 -17.23 11.84 9.60
CA ARG A 7 -17.36 12.12 11.05
C ARG A 7 -16.98 10.91 11.89
N ILE A 8 -17.41 9.71 11.48
CA ILE A 8 -17.05 8.45 12.16
C ILE A 8 -15.53 8.26 12.11
N GLU A 9 -14.91 8.43 10.93
CA GLU A 9 -13.46 8.30 10.74
C GLU A 9 -12.67 9.31 11.59
N GLN A 10 -13.10 10.55 11.64
CA GLN A 10 -12.46 11.57 12.50
C GLN A 10 -12.53 11.21 13.98
N ASN A 11 -13.60 10.53 14.39
CA ASN A 11 -13.78 10.09 15.78
C ASN A 11 -12.94 8.86 16.14
N TRP A 12 -12.39 8.10 15.17
CA TRP A 12 -11.50 6.97 15.45
C TRP A 12 -10.22 7.35 16.18
N TYR A 13 -9.83 8.63 16.11
CA TYR A 13 -8.65 9.19 16.77
C TYR A 13 -8.99 10.06 17.99
N LYS A 14 -10.26 9.97 18.44
CA LYS A 14 -10.79 10.58 19.66
C LYS A 14 -11.22 9.48 20.63
N PRO A 15 -11.55 9.83 21.90
CA PRO A 15 -12.12 8.86 22.84
C PRO A 15 -13.31 8.11 22.26
N PHE A 16 -13.36 6.80 22.51
CA PHE A 16 -14.28 5.86 21.86
C PHE A 16 -15.77 6.19 22.02
N TRP A 17 -16.17 6.90 23.07
CA TRP A 17 -17.57 7.26 23.32
C TRP A 17 -18.19 8.14 22.24
N HIS A 18 -17.40 8.81 21.38
CA HIS A 18 -17.94 9.56 20.25
C HIS A 18 -18.64 8.67 19.19
N ASN A 19 -18.31 7.38 19.18
CA ASN A 19 -18.88 6.39 18.26
C ASN A 19 -19.64 5.27 18.99
N LEU A 20 -19.96 5.39 20.29
CA LEU A 20 -20.64 4.33 21.07
C LEU A 20 -22.00 3.91 20.51
N TRP A 21 -22.70 4.79 19.82
CA TRP A 21 -23.94 4.48 19.14
C TRP A 21 -23.79 3.38 18.07
N LEU A 22 -22.57 3.10 17.62
CA LEU A 22 -22.21 2.00 16.70
C LEU A 22 -21.92 0.68 17.43
N LEU A 23 -22.05 0.64 18.76
CA LEU A 23 -21.73 -0.56 19.55
C LEU A 23 -22.48 -1.84 19.13
N PRO A 24 -23.78 -1.80 18.76
CA PRO A 24 -24.47 -3.01 18.29
C PRO A 24 -23.83 -3.58 17.01
N LEU A 25 -23.42 -2.71 16.08
CA LEU A 25 -22.74 -3.13 14.86
C LEU A 25 -21.31 -3.62 15.15
N TRP A 26 -20.62 -2.99 16.09
CA TRP A 26 -19.30 -3.41 16.55
C TRP A 26 -19.30 -4.84 17.10
N VAL A 27 -20.31 -5.23 17.89
CA VAL A 27 -20.44 -6.61 18.42
C VAL A 27 -20.50 -7.61 17.28
N LEU A 28 -21.27 -7.34 16.24
CA LEU A 28 -21.35 -8.21 15.05
C LEU A 28 -20.02 -8.32 14.34
N VAL A 29 -19.33 -7.20 14.11
CA VAL A 29 -18.02 -7.19 13.47
C VAL A 29 -16.99 -7.93 14.31
N ALA A 30 -16.96 -7.70 15.63
CA ALA A 30 -16.04 -8.38 16.55
C ALA A 30 -16.26 -9.90 16.53
N LEU A 31 -17.50 -10.35 16.54
CA LEU A 31 -17.84 -11.78 16.44
C LEU A 31 -17.37 -12.39 15.11
N VAL A 32 -17.62 -11.71 13.99
CA VAL A 32 -17.15 -12.17 12.66
C VAL A 32 -15.64 -12.26 12.60
N VAL A 33 -14.93 -11.24 13.08
CA VAL A 33 -13.45 -11.22 13.12
C VAL A 33 -12.93 -12.37 13.99
N PHE A 34 -13.53 -12.58 15.17
CA PHE A 34 -13.16 -13.66 16.08
C PHE A 34 -13.36 -15.03 15.41
N ILE A 35 -14.56 -15.30 14.88
CA ILE A 35 -14.88 -16.60 14.23
C ILE A 35 -13.92 -16.87 13.06
N LYS A 36 -13.73 -15.89 12.16
CA LYS A 36 -12.80 -16.05 11.03
C LYS A 36 -11.39 -16.40 11.48
N ARG A 37 -10.92 -15.76 12.54
CA ARG A 37 -9.61 -16.04 13.09
C ARG A 37 -9.50 -17.43 13.71
N GLN A 38 -10.49 -17.86 14.50
CA GLN A 38 -10.52 -19.22 15.07
C GLN A 38 -10.52 -20.29 13.98
N LEU A 39 -11.33 -20.10 12.94
CA LEU A 39 -11.35 -21.01 11.79
C LEU A 39 -10.01 -21.08 11.08
N PHE A 40 -9.29 -19.95 10.96
CA PHE A 40 -7.95 -19.95 10.38
C PHE A 40 -6.95 -20.70 11.25
N LEU A 41 -6.97 -20.47 12.56
CA LEU A 41 -6.07 -21.14 13.50
C LEU A 41 -6.32 -22.65 13.58
N ALA A 42 -7.58 -23.08 13.42
CA ALA A 42 -7.98 -24.49 13.45
C ALA A 42 -7.69 -25.25 12.13
N ARG A 43 -7.41 -24.53 11.03
CA ARG A 43 -7.11 -25.18 9.74
C ARG A 43 -5.71 -25.77 9.74
N SER A 44 -5.61 -27.03 9.31
CA SER A 44 -4.33 -27.63 8.94
C SER A 44 -3.75 -26.85 7.76
N LYS A 45 -2.55 -26.32 7.92
CA LYS A 45 -1.87 -25.57 6.85
C LYS A 45 -1.13 -26.58 5.97
N SER A 46 -1.60 -26.83 4.77
CA SER A 46 -0.73 -27.42 3.76
C SER A 46 0.36 -26.38 3.42
N PRO A 47 1.64 -26.77 3.44
CA PRO A 47 2.70 -25.86 3.05
C PRO A 47 2.48 -25.38 1.60
N ASN A 48 2.77 -24.12 1.36
CA ASN A 48 2.80 -23.60 -0.02
C ASN A 48 4.03 -24.19 -0.75
N THR A 49 3.92 -24.34 -2.06
CA THR A 49 5.07 -24.74 -2.89
C THR A 49 6.14 -23.64 -2.94
N VAL A 50 5.71 -22.39 -2.81
CA VAL A 50 6.56 -21.20 -2.73
C VAL A 50 6.18 -20.43 -1.45
N PRO A 51 7.16 -20.04 -0.60
CA PRO A 51 6.87 -19.33 0.63
C PRO A 51 6.18 -17.98 0.39
N ILE A 52 5.17 -17.69 1.22
CA ILE A 52 4.37 -16.47 1.15
C ILE A 52 4.60 -15.62 2.40
N ILE A 53 5.06 -14.38 2.18
CA ILE A 53 5.11 -13.34 3.23
C ILE A 53 3.92 -12.41 3.04
N VAL A 54 3.07 -12.32 4.05
CA VAL A 54 1.97 -11.36 4.07
C VAL A 54 2.47 -10.04 4.63
N VAL A 55 2.33 -8.97 3.86
CA VAL A 55 2.58 -7.60 4.30
C VAL A 55 1.24 -6.89 4.44
N GLY A 56 0.94 -6.38 5.61
CA GLY A 56 -0.35 -5.77 5.83
C GLY A 56 -0.45 -4.94 7.10
N ASN A 57 -1.65 -4.48 7.40
CA ASN A 57 -1.96 -3.74 8.61
C ASN A 57 -3.24 -4.25 9.27
N ILE A 58 -3.45 -3.86 10.53
CA ILE A 58 -4.67 -4.17 11.28
C ILE A 58 -5.57 -2.95 11.45
N SER A 59 -5.21 -1.79 10.90
CA SER A 59 -6.00 -0.57 10.93
C SER A 59 -6.37 -0.11 9.52
N VAL A 60 -7.41 0.70 9.40
CA VAL A 60 -7.78 1.36 8.13
C VAL A 60 -6.83 2.52 7.86
N GLY A 61 -6.49 2.73 6.58
CA GLY A 61 -5.69 3.87 6.09
C GLY A 61 -4.31 3.50 5.57
N GLY A 62 -3.64 4.49 5.01
CA GLY A 62 -2.29 4.34 4.46
C GLY A 62 -1.24 4.27 5.56
N THR A 63 -0.55 3.14 5.67
CA THR A 63 0.49 2.89 6.68
C THR A 63 1.91 2.86 6.11
N GLY A 64 2.06 2.97 4.76
CA GLY A 64 3.35 2.86 4.09
C GLY A 64 3.67 1.44 3.58
N LYS A 65 2.65 0.59 3.36
CA LYS A 65 2.81 -0.77 2.84
C LYS A 65 3.50 -0.83 1.49
N THR A 66 3.03 -0.04 0.51
CA THR A 66 3.55 -0.07 -0.86
C THR A 66 5.05 0.24 -0.95
N PRO A 67 5.58 1.30 -0.31
CA PRO A 67 7.03 1.51 -0.22
C PRO A 67 7.78 0.37 0.49
N LEU A 68 7.20 -0.22 1.55
CA LEU A 68 7.82 -1.33 2.25
C LEU A 68 7.85 -2.60 1.39
N ILE A 69 6.78 -2.93 0.66
CA ILE A 69 6.76 -4.06 -0.30
C ILE A 69 7.83 -3.84 -1.38
N THR A 70 7.95 -2.62 -1.90
CA THR A 70 9.01 -2.26 -2.84
C THR A 70 10.39 -2.56 -2.28
N TYR A 71 10.65 -2.17 -1.04
CA TYR A 71 11.90 -2.48 -0.33
C TYR A 71 12.11 -4.00 -0.19
N LEU A 72 11.10 -4.74 0.27
CA LEU A 72 11.18 -6.19 0.48
C LEU A 72 11.47 -6.96 -0.83
N VAL A 73 10.82 -6.58 -1.92
CA VAL A 73 11.08 -7.16 -3.26
C VAL A 73 12.49 -6.87 -3.73
N THR A 74 12.97 -5.63 -3.56
CA THR A 74 14.35 -5.25 -3.90
C THR A 74 15.35 -6.06 -3.07
N LYS A 75 15.10 -6.17 -1.76
CA LYS A 75 15.97 -6.93 -0.85
C LYS A 75 15.99 -8.44 -1.15
N ALA A 76 14.85 -9.02 -1.51
CA ALA A 76 14.79 -10.41 -1.96
C ALA A 76 15.65 -10.65 -3.21
N ARG A 77 15.62 -9.72 -4.18
CA ARG A 77 16.49 -9.78 -5.38
C ARG A 77 17.98 -9.65 -5.06
N GLU A 78 18.34 -8.79 -4.12
CA GLU A 78 19.73 -8.66 -3.65
C GLU A 78 20.26 -9.97 -3.04
N LEU A 79 19.37 -10.78 -2.45
CA LEU A 79 19.67 -12.12 -1.93
C LEU A 79 19.58 -13.23 -3.01
N GLY A 80 19.37 -12.87 -4.29
CA GLY A 80 19.31 -13.80 -5.41
C GLY A 80 17.96 -14.51 -5.58
N LEU A 81 16.92 -14.08 -4.87
CA LEU A 81 15.56 -14.63 -5.02
C LEU A 81 14.81 -13.97 -6.16
N ASN A 82 13.94 -14.73 -6.83
CA ASN A 82 12.99 -14.22 -7.83
C ASN A 82 11.62 -13.98 -7.17
N PRO A 83 11.27 -12.72 -6.79
CA PRO A 83 10.05 -12.42 -6.06
C PRO A 83 8.84 -12.21 -6.96
N ALA A 84 7.66 -12.58 -6.44
CA ALA A 84 6.37 -12.16 -6.97
C ALA A 84 5.56 -11.34 -5.95
N ILE A 85 4.56 -10.62 -6.45
CA ILE A 85 3.58 -9.91 -5.63
C ILE A 85 2.20 -10.44 -5.96
N ILE A 86 1.38 -10.66 -4.93
CA ILE A 86 -0.04 -10.92 -5.10
C ILE A 86 -0.87 -9.85 -4.42
N SER A 87 -1.89 -9.35 -5.11
CA SER A 87 -2.76 -8.30 -4.60
C SER A 87 -4.24 -8.63 -4.81
N ARG A 88 -5.14 -7.94 -4.08
CA ARG A 88 -6.58 -8.05 -4.29
C ARG A 88 -7.06 -7.32 -5.53
N GLY A 89 -6.33 -6.29 -5.94
CA GLY A 89 -6.78 -5.38 -6.98
C GLY A 89 -7.88 -4.45 -6.49
N TYR A 90 -7.70 -3.85 -5.32
CA TYR A 90 -8.68 -2.88 -4.82
C TYR A 90 -8.82 -1.71 -5.81
N GLY A 91 -10.09 -1.39 -6.16
CA GLY A 91 -10.39 -0.36 -7.16
C GLY A 91 -10.30 -0.85 -8.61
N GLY A 92 -9.74 -2.04 -8.87
CA GLY A 92 -9.71 -2.65 -10.19
C GLY A 92 -10.91 -3.55 -10.46
N SER A 93 -11.17 -3.78 -11.74
CA SER A 93 -12.24 -4.66 -12.23
C SER A 93 -11.81 -5.37 -13.52
N SER A 94 -11.27 -6.58 -13.38
CA SER A 94 -10.91 -7.42 -14.51
C SER A 94 -12.08 -8.32 -14.94
N SER A 95 -12.17 -8.60 -16.22
CA SER A 95 -13.12 -9.57 -16.78
C SER A 95 -12.77 -11.02 -16.42
N SER A 96 -11.50 -11.29 -16.07
CA SER A 96 -11.01 -12.62 -15.71
C SER A 96 -10.03 -12.58 -14.55
N TYR A 97 -10.16 -13.55 -13.63
CA TYR A 97 -9.27 -13.74 -12.50
C TYR A 97 -8.83 -15.22 -12.43
N PRO A 98 -7.59 -15.53 -12.00
CA PRO A 98 -6.53 -14.57 -11.61
C PRO A 98 -5.98 -13.79 -12.81
N LEU A 99 -5.66 -12.50 -12.61
CA LEU A 99 -5.05 -11.62 -13.61
C LEU A 99 -3.54 -11.56 -13.36
N LEU A 100 -2.76 -12.11 -14.27
CA LEU A 100 -1.31 -11.89 -14.35
C LEU A 100 -1.06 -10.58 -15.10
N LEU A 101 -0.43 -9.61 -14.44
CA LEU A 101 -0.16 -8.32 -15.08
C LEU A 101 0.93 -8.44 -16.15
N ASP A 102 0.70 -7.75 -17.24
CA ASP A 102 1.62 -7.60 -18.38
C ASP A 102 1.66 -6.14 -18.88
N SER A 103 2.39 -5.89 -19.96
CA SER A 103 2.53 -4.54 -20.55
C SER A 103 1.21 -3.97 -21.09
N ASN A 104 0.21 -4.80 -21.37
CA ASN A 104 -1.09 -4.41 -21.92
C ASN A 104 -2.17 -4.24 -20.85
N THR A 105 -1.91 -4.72 -19.64
CA THR A 105 -2.84 -4.59 -18.52
C THR A 105 -3.10 -3.12 -18.21
N MET A 106 -4.37 -2.75 -18.05
CA MET A 106 -4.77 -1.39 -17.70
C MET A 106 -4.93 -1.22 -16.18
N VAL A 107 -4.78 0.00 -15.71
CA VAL A 107 -4.91 0.33 -14.27
C VAL A 107 -6.32 0.02 -13.76
N GLU A 108 -7.34 0.21 -14.59
CA GLU A 108 -8.75 -0.08 -14.29
C GLU A 108 -9.02 -1.57 -14.06
N GLU A 109 -8.21 -2.45 -14.65
CA GLU A 109 -8.33 -3.91 -14.47
C GLU A 109 -7.67 -4.38 -13.18
N SER A 110 -6.46 -3.89 -12.90
CA SER A 110 -5.64 -4.37 -11.79
C SER A 110 -5.81 -3.57 -10.50
N GLY A 111 -6.23 -2.32 -10.60
CA GLY A 111 -6.21 -1.32 -9.53
C GLY A 111 -4.85 -0.60 -9.40
N ASP A 112 -4.86 0.56 -8.76
CA ASP A 112 -3.74 1.50 -8.69
C ASP A 112 -2.46 0.88 -8.11
N GLU A 113 -2.57 0.19 -6.96
CA GLU A 113 -1.40 -0.31 -6.22
C GLU A 113 -0.69 -1.48 -6.91
N PRO A 114 -1.38 -2.54 -7.39
CA PRO A 114 -0.73 -3.59 -8.15
C PRO A 114 -0.11 -3.09 -9.46
N PHE A 115 -0.80 -2.17 -10.15
CA PHE A 115 -0.29 -1.56 -11.37
C PHE A 115 1.00 -0.79 -11.13
N LEU A 116 1.04 0.03 -10.07
CA LEU A 116 2.24 0.75 -9.66
C LEU A 116 3.39 -0.20 -9.35
N LEU A 117 3.15 -1.24 -8.54
CA LEU A 117 4.17 -2.22 -8.16
C LEU A 117 4.71 -2.96 -9.38
N TYR A 118 3.87 -3.35 -10.33
CA TYR A 118 4.29 -3.97 -11.58
C TYR A 118 5.22 -3.06 -12.39
N HIS A 119 4.81 -1.83 -12.65
CA HIS A 119 5.61 -0.89 -13.44
C HIS A 119 6.91 -0.47 -12.76
N ARG A 120 6.89 -0.38 -11.44
CA ARG A 120 8.05 0.03 -10.66
C ARG A 120 9.08 -1.10 -10.52
N LEU A 121 8.62 -2.31 -10.27
CA LEU A 121 9.48 -3.42 -9.89
C LEU A 121 9.77 -4.40 -11.02
N GLN A 122 8.97 -4.41 -12.09
CA GLN A 122 9.14 -5.34 -13.21
C GLN A 122 9.31 -6.79 -12.72
N CYS A 123 8.44 -7.22 -11.79
CA CYS A 123 8.35 -8.58 -11.29
C CYS A 123 6.98 -9.18 -11.62
N VAL A 124 6.82 -10.46 -11.36
CA VAL A 124 5.52 -11.13 -11.44
C VAL A 124 4.55 -10.48 -10.47
N VAL A 125 3.42 -9.96 -10.97
CA VAL A 125 2.33 -9.42 -10.16
C VAL A 125 1.04 -10.10 -10.58
N VAL A 126 0.33 -10.68 -9.61
CA VAL A 126 -0.94 -11.36 -9.85
C VAL A 126 -2.05 -10.75 -8.99
N VAL A 127 -3.17 -10.45 -9.61
CA VAL A 127 -4.34 -9.89 -8.94
C VAL A 127 -5.47 -10.91 -8.92
N ASP A 128 -6.01 -11.19 -7.73
CA ASP A 128 -7.23 -11.99 -7.55
C ASP A 128 -7.88 -11.70 -6.20
N PRO A 129 -9.21 -11.45 -6.13
CA PRO A 129 -9.95 -11.42 -4.87
C PRO A 129 -9.75 -12.68 -4.02
N GLN A 130 -9.53 -13.84 -4.66
CA GLN A 130 -9.18 -15.11 -4.01
C GLN A 130 -7.65 -15.30 -3.99
N ARG A 131 -6.98 -14.78 -2.97
CA ARG A 131 -5.51 -14.80 -2.83
C ARG A 131 -4.85 -16.16 -3.06
N ALA A 132 -5.51 -17.26 -2.69
CA ALA A 132 -4.97 -18.61 -2.91
C ALA A 132 -4.79 -18.92 -4.39
N ARG A 133 -5.72 -18.51 -5.27
CA ARG A 133 -5.57 -18.67 -6.72
C ARG A 133 -4.46 -17.78 -7.28
N ALA A 134 -4.36 -16.53 -6.78
CA ALA A 134 -3.25 -15.65 -7.16
C ALA A 134 -1.89 -16.26 -6.79
N ALA A 135 -1.77 -16.86 -5.60
CA ALA A 135 -0.56 -17.51 -5.15
C ALA A 135 -0.19 -18.73 -6.01
N GLN A 136 -1.16 -19.55 -6.38
CA GLN A 136 -0.94 -20.69 -7.28
C GLN A 136 -0.42 -20.25 -8.66
N LEU A 137 -1.05 -19.22 -9.26
CA LEU A 137 -0.59 -18.69 -10.54
C LEU A 137 0.80 -18.05 -10.42
N ALA A 138 1.07 -17.27 -9.36
CA ALA A 138 2.40 -16.71 -9.15
C ALA A 138 3.46 -17.79 -9.00
N ALA A 139 3.19 -18.85 -8.23
CA ALA A 139 4.12 -19.99 -8.04
C ALA A 139 4.43 -20.71 -9.38
N SER A 140 3.46 -20.80 -10.29
CA SER A 140 3.68 -21.41 -11.61
C SER A 140 4.59 -20.59 -12.54
N GLN A 141 4.92 -19.33 -12.16
CA GLN A 141 5.81 -18.47 -12.93
C GLN A 141 7.30 -18.66 -12.59
N GLY A 142 7.67 -19.68 -11.79
CA GLY A 142 9.06 -19.96 -11.44
C GLY A 142 9.65 -18.93 -10.48
N VAL A 143 8.86 -18.45 -9.51
CA VAL A 143 9.28 -17.52 -8.48
C VAL A 143 9.71 -18.27 -7.21
N ASP A 144 10.61 -17.67 -6.44
CA ASP A 144 11.16 -18.27 -5.22
C ASP A 144 10.45 -17.80 -3.95
N ILE A 145 9.77 -16.63 -4.00
CA ILE A 145 9.09 -16.03 -2.86
C ILE A 145 7.93 -15.15 -3.33
N ILE A 146 6.85 -15.13 -2.56
CA ILE A 146 5.65 -14.34 -2.86
C ILE A 146 5.38 -13.34 -1.74
N PHE A 147 5.22 -12.06 -2.07
CA PHE A 147 4.74 -11.03 -1.15
C PHE A 147 3.25 -10.77 -1.38
N SER A 148 2.43 -10.95 -0.34
CA SER A 148 1.00 -10.67 -0.40
C SER A 148 0.70 -9.29 0.15
N ASP A 149 0.29 -8.37 -0.74
CA ASP A 149 -0.11 -7.01 -0.37
C ASP A 149 -1.48 -7.00 0.30
N ASP A 150 -1.56 -6.34 1.48
CA ASP A 150 -2.75 -6.20 2.34
C ASP A 150 -3.48 -7.54 2.60
N GLY A 151 -2.68 -8.61 2.84
CA GLY A 151 -3.18 -9.98 2.95
C GLY A 151 -3.55 -10.45 4.35
N MET A 152 -3.39 -9.64 5.43
CA MET A 152 -3.54 -10.11 6.81
C MET A 152 -4.92 -10.69 7.11
N GLN A 153 -5.99 -10.09 6.60
CA GLN A 153 -7.37 -10.55 6.79
C GLN A 153 -7.79 -11.67 5.83
N HIS A 154 -6.90 -12.12 4.92
CA HIS A 154 -7.18 -13.22 3.99
C HIS A 154 -6.81 -14.58 4.59
N TYR A 155 -7.60 -15.04 5.53
CA TYR A 155 -7.39 -16.30 6.28
C TYR A 155 -7.56 -17.59 5.46
N SER A 156 -8.02 -17.52 4.21
CA SER A 156 -8.09 -18.68 3.31
C SER A 156 -6.74 -19.07 2.69
N MET A 157 -5.74 -18.19 2.79
CA MET A 157 -4.41 -18.40 2.22
C MET A 157 -3.42 -18.81 3.33
N ALA A 158 -2.72 -19.92 3.14
CA ALA A 158 -1.57 -20.29 3.97
C ALA A 158 -0.44 -19.26 3.77
N ARG A 159 0.38 -19.07 4.79
CA ARG A 159 1.50 -18.11 4.77
C ARG A 159 2.58 -18.57 5.72
N GLU A 160 3.83 -18.33 5.35
CA GLU A 160 4.99 -18.69 6.12
C GLU A 160 5.43 -17.60 7.09
N ALA A 161 5.13 -16.31 6.75
CA ALA A 161 5.43 -15.17 7.63
C ALA A 161 4.46 -14.01 7.43
N GLU A 162 4.40 -13.14 8.44
CA GLU A 162 3.58 -11.94 8.47
C GLU A 162 4.39 -10.73 8.92
N VAL A 163 4.36 -9.67 8.11
CA VAL A 163 4.94 -8.37 8.40
C VAL A 163 3.82 -7.37 8.64
N LEU A 164 3.67 -6.94 9.88
CA LEU A 164 2.69 -5.92 10.28
C LEU A 164 3.29 -4.52 10.12
N VAL A 165 2.62 -3.68 9.35
CA VAL A 165 2.98 -2.27 9.16
C VAL A 165 2.05 -1.40 10.00
N VAL A 166 2.64 -0.57 10.88
CA VAL A 166 1.91 0.34 11.76
C VAL A 166 2.23 1.79 11.37
N ASP A 167 1.23 2.65 11.30
CA ASP A 167 1.43 4.10 11.15
C ASP A 167 1.84 4.69 12.50
N GLY A 168 3.04 5.25 12.61
CA GLY A 168 3.58 5.79 13.87
C GLY A 168 2.95 7.10 14.34
N GLN A 169 2.15 7.77 13.49
CA GLN A 169 1.40 8.96 13.90
C GLN A 169 0.01 8.62 14.43
N ARG A 170 -0.66 7.68 13.78
CA ARG A 170 -2.05 7.29 14.09
C ARG A 170 -2.13 6.08 15.00
N PHE A 171 -1.10 5.24 15.01
CA PHE A 171 -1.06 3.95 15.71
C PHE A 171 -2.36 3.15 15.50
N PHE A 172 -3.02 2.82 16.58
CA PHE A 172 -4.25 2.04 16.60
C PHE A 172 -5.50 2.89 16.90
N GLY A 173 -5.36 4.23 16.81
CA GLY A 173 -6.44 5.17 17.13
C GLY A 173 -6.96 4.96 18.54
N ASN A 174 -8.30 4.89 18.69
CA ASN A 174 -8.95 4.62 19.97
C ASN A 174 -8.88 3.15 20.42
N GLY A 175 -8.24 2.27 19.66
CA GLY A 175 -8.04 0.86 19.99
C GLY A 175 -9.22 -0.08 19.74
N TRP A 176 -10.33 0.41 19.19
CA TRP A 176 -11.53 -0.37 18.94
C TRP A 176 -11.58 -0.89 17.49
N LEU A 177 -12.25 -2.02 17.32
CA LEU A 177 -12.57 -2.54 15.98
C LEU A 177 -13.58 -1.63 15.26
N LEU A 178 -13.60 -1.75 13.94
CA LEU A 178 -14.66 -1.14 13.12
C LEU A 178 -16.05 -1.51 13.64
N PRO A 179 -17.02 -0.61 13.57
CA PRO A 179 -16.91 0.77 13.11
C PRO A 179 -16.67 1.79 14.25
N VAL A 180 -16.55 1.35 15.50
CA VAL A 180 -16.31 2.24 16.66
C VAL A 180 -14.91 2.85 16.62
N GLY A 181 -13.94 2.09 16.17
CA GLY A 181 -12.56 2.52 15.95
C GLY A 181 -12.02 2.08 14.58
N PRO A 182 -10.72 2.33 14.30
CA PRO A 182 -10.12 2.09 13.00
C PRO A 182 -9.68 0.65 12.76
N LEU A 183 -9.81 -0.25 13.74
CA LEU A 183 -9.18 -1.56 13.66
C LEU A 183 -9.99 -2.57 12.87
N ARG A 184 -9.30 -3.31 11.98
CA ARG A 184 -9.81 -4.49 11.25
C ARG A 184 -9.66 -5.76 12.09
N GLU A 185 -8.63 -5.80 12.95
CA GLU A 185 -8.28 -6.90 13.87
C GLU A 185 -7.87 -6.33 15.23
N PRO A 186 -8.01 -7.09 16.34
CA PRO A 186 -7.67 -6.59 17.67
C PRO A 186 -6.16 -6.28 17.80
N ILE A 187 -5.80 -5.33 18.68
CA ILE A 187 -4.39 -4.90 18.91
C ILE A 187 -3.50 -6.10 19.27
N SER A 188 -4.02 -7.10 19.99
CA SER A 188 -3.27 -8.32 20.34
C SER A 188 -2.69 -9.06 19.13
N ARG A 189 -3.22 -8.78 17.92
CA ARG A 189 -2.71 -9.34 16.67
C ARG A 189 -1.24 -9.01 16.42
N GLN A 190 -0.76 -7.87 16.88
CA GLN A 190 0.64 -7.47 16.77
C GLN A 190 1.63 -8.41 17.49
N GLN A 191 1.15 -9.18 18.46
CA GLN A 191 1.98 -10.14 19.22
C GLN A 191 2.17 -11.48 18.50
N THR A 192 1.44 -11.72 17.41
CA THR A 192 1.39 -12.99 16.69
C THR A 192 1.96 -12.90 15.28
N VAL A 193 2.52 -11.77 14.90
CA VAL A 193 3.21 -11.57 13.62
C VAL A 193 4.71 -11.82 13.78
N ASP A 194 5.39 -12.15 12.70
CA ASP A 194 6.83 -12.43 12.70
C ASP A 194 7.64 -11.14 12.84
N ILE A 195 7.22 -10.08 12.14
CA ILE A 195 7.84 -8.75 12.18
C ILE A 195 6.78 -7.69 12.32
N ARG A 196 6.99 -6.73 13.23
CA ARG A 196 6.23 -5.48 13.34
C ARG A 196 7.15 -4.31 13.00
N LEU A 197 6.72 -3.47 12.05
CA LEU A 197 7.45 -2.26 11.64
C LEU A 197 6.57 -1.03 11.76
N VAL A 198 7.06 -0.02 12.46
CA VAL A 198 6.38 1.26 12.69
C VAL A 198 6.93 2.31 11.72
N ASN A 199 6.08 2.82 10.83
CA ASN A 199 6.42 3.93 9.94
C ASN A 199 6.54 5.23 10.75
N GLY A 200 7.71 5.86 10.72
CA GLY A 200 8.08 7.01 11.54
C GLY A 200 9.04 6.63 12.68
N ASP A 201 9.23 5.32 12.96
CA ASP A 201 10.20 4.82 13.91
C ASP A 201 11.12 3.77 13.28
N ASP A 202 10.64 2.56 12.99
CA ASP A 202 11.45 1.46 12.44
C ASP A 202 11.87 1.71 10.98
N PHE A 203 11.06 2.46 10.27
CA PHE A 203 11.35 2.97 8.93
C PHE A 203 10.64 4.30 8.68
N LYS A 204 11.10 5.04 7.66
CA LYS A 204 10.43 6.26 7.16
C LYS A 204 10.11 6.11 5.70
N VAL A 205 8.99 6.70 5.29
CA VAL A 205 8.66 6.88 3.87
C VAL A 205 9.12 8.26 3.47
N SER A 206 10.18 8.33 2.67
CA SER A 206 10.85 9.57 2.23
C SER A 206 10.74 9.74 0.73
N ALA A 207 10.71 10.98 0.27
CA ALA A 207 10.86 11.28 -1.15
C ALA A 207 12.25 10.84 -1.62
N SER A 208 12.32 10.11 -2.72
CA SER A 208 13.56 9.57 -3.26
C SER A 208 13.91 10.10 -4.66
N ALA A 209 12.91 10.44 -5.45
CA ALA A 209 13.12 10.94 -6.81
C ALA A 209 11.92 11.79 -7.28
N LEU A 210 12.23 12.76 -8.16
CA LEU A 210 11.23 13.47 -8.95
C LEU A 210 11.36 12.99 -10.39
N ILE A 211 10.28 12.45 -10.95
CA ILE A 211 10.30 11.77 -12.24
C ILE A 211 9.30 12.41 -13.18
N ASN A 212 9.73 12.70 -14.40
CA ASN A 212 8.84 13.23 -15.42
C ASN A 212 7.77 12.18 -15.78
N ALA A 213 6.51 12.58 -15.71
CA ALA A 213 5.36 11.70 -15.87
C ALA A 213 5.25 11.07 -17.27
N LYS A 214 5.78 11.75 -18.30
CA LYS A 214 5.70 11.34 -19.70
C LYS A 214 6.96 10.63 -20.18
N THR A 215 8.12 11.16 -19.84
CA THR A 215 9.41 10.66 -20.37
C THR A 215 10.11 9.66 -19.46
N GLY A 216 9.75 9.62 -18.17
CA GLY A 216 10.46 8.84 -17.16
C GLY A 216 11.80 9.44 -16.73
N GLN A 217 12.17 10.62 -17.22
CA GLN A 217 13.41 11.29 -16.84
C GLN A 217 13.40 11.61 -15.34
N GLN A 218 14.43 11.20 -14.64
CA GLN A 218 14.62 11.50 -13.23
C GLN A 218 15.47 12.76 -13.06
N VAL A 219 15.06 13.63 -12.12
CA VAL A 219 15.83 14.81 -11.71
C VAL A 219 16.02 14.81 -10.19
N PRO A 220 17.06 15.49 -9.66
CA PRO A 220 17.26 15.61 -8.22
C PRO A 220 16.09 16.31 -7.53
N LEU A 221 15.78 15.90 -6.29
CA LEU A 221 14.73 16.54 -5.48
C LEU A 221 15.00 18.03 -5.21
N ALA A 222 16.29 18.43 -5.18
CA ALA A 222 16.69 19.83 -5.06
C ALA A 222 16.16 20.74 -6.19
N SER A 223 15.74 20.16 -7.32
CA SER A 223 15.08 20.91 -8.40
C SER A 223 13.72 21.48 -8.03
N LEU A 224 13.13 21.04 -6.90
CA LEU A 224 11.90 21.59 -6.33
C LEU A 224 12.12 22.86 -5.50
N ASN A 225 13.37 23.14 -5.10
CA ASN A 225 13.67 24.29 -4.26
C ASN A 225 13.26 25.59 -4.96
N GLU A 226 12.57 26.47 -4.23
CA GLU A 226 12.02 27.75 -4.68
C GLU A 226 11.06 27.67 -5.89
N LYS A 227 10.58 26.48 -6.25
CA LYS A 227 9.59 26.33 -7.33
C LYS A 227 8.18 26.61 -6.85
N LEU A 228 7.46 27.41 -7.65
CA LEU A 228 6.02 27.53 -7.55
C LEU A 228 5.40 26.43 -8.42
N LEU A 229 4.66 25.50 -7.80
CA LEU A 229 4.10 24.35 -8.50
C LEU A 229 2.66 24.05 -8.13
N ASP A 230 1.99 23.31 -9.00
CA ASP A 230 0.69 22.72 -8.73
C ASP A 230 0.88 21.29 -8.22
N ALA A 231 0.32 20.99 -7.06
CA ALA A 231 0.31 19.64 -6.51
C ALA A 231 -1.04 18.97 -6.73
N VAL A 232 -1.06 17.81 -7.36
CA VAL A 232 -2.27 17.02 -7.59
C VAL A 232 -2.20 15.73 -6.79
N CYS A 233 -3.24 15.43 -6.02
CA CYS A 233 -3.33 14.16 -5.34
C CYS A 233 -4.77 13.69 -5.10
N GLY A 234 -4.98 12.38 -5.30
CA GLY A 234 -6.19 11.63 -4.96
C GLY A 234 -5.88 10.54 -3.94
N ILE A 235 -5.45 10.95 -2.74
CA ILE A 235 -5.03 10.08 -1.64
C ILE A 235 -5.71 10.44 -0.32
N GLY A 236 -5.74 9.52 0.64
CA GLY A 236 -6.40 9.71 1.93
C GLY A 236 -5.79 10.78 2.85
N ASN A 237 -4.56 11.25 2.60
CA ASN A 237 -3.92 12.33 3.36
C ASN A 237 -3.19 13.33 2.44
N PRO A 238 -3.91 14.27 1.80
CA PRO A 238 -3.33 15.29 0.93
C PRO A 238 -2.32 16.20 1.61
N GLN A 239 -2.54 16.52 2.89
CA GLN A 239 -1.69 17.44 3.63
C GLN A 239 -0.26 16.90 3.83
N ARG A 240 -0.11 15.59 3.98
CA ARG A 240 1.21 14.97 4.06
C ARG A 240 2.01 15.14 2.76
N PHE A 241 1.33 15.05 1.62
CA PHE A 241 1.97 15.27 0.31
C PHE A 241 2.41 16.72 0.14
N VAL A 242 1.55 17.70 0.49
CA VAL A 242 1.90 19.12 0.49
C VAL A 242 3.08 19.39 1.41
N GLN A 243 3.04 18.86 2.63
CA GLN A 243 4.13 19.03 3.59
C GLN A 243 5.45 18.52 3.03
N THR A 244 5.46 17.33 2.41
CA THR A 244 6.68 16.77 1.78
C THR A 244 7.24 17.70 0.71
N LEU A 245 6.40 18.24 -0.18
CA LEU A 245 6.83 19.18 -1.22
C LEU A 245 7.34 20.50 -0.64
N THR A 246 6.71 20.99 0.42
CA THR A 246 7.13 22.21 1.13
C THR A 246 8.47 22.02 1.85
N GLU A 247 8.68 20.87 2.49
CA GLU A 247 9.97 20.50 3.11
C GLU A 247 11.12 20.38 2.08
N LEU A 248 10.77 20.09 0.82
CA LEU A 248 11.70 20.11 -0.32
C LEU A 248 11.91 21.52 -0.93
N GLY A 249 11.34 22.55 -0.29
CA GLY A 249 11.52 23.96 -0.66
C GLY A 249 10.53 24.50 -1.68
N ALA A 250 9.49 23.75 -2.04
CA ALA A 250 8.48 24.20 -3.01
C ALA A 250 7.39 25.07 -2.38
N THR A 251 6.86 26.03 -3.15
CA THR A 251 5.59 26.72 -2.87
C THR A 251 4.47 26.04 -3.62
N VAL A 252 3.47 25.52 -2.91
CA VAL A 252 2.51 24.55 -3.42
C VAL A 252 1.10 25.12 -3.53
N SER A 253 0.49 25.01 -4.71
CA SER A 253 -0.97 25.17 -4.93
C SER A 253 -1.60 23.77 -5.00
N LEU A 254 -2.43 23.39 -4.00
CA LEU A 254 -3.00 22.05 -3.91
C LEU A 254 -4.31 21.92 -4.71
N HIS A 255 -4.36 20.87 -5.55
CA HIS A 255 -5.58 20.37 -6.20
C HIS A 255 -5.86 18.96 -5.66
N SER A 256 -6.77 18.85 -4.71
CA SER A 256 -7.08 17.60 -4.01
C SER A 256 -8.33 16.94 -4.56
N PHE A 257 -8.24 15.64 -4.84
CA PHE A 257 -9.32 14.78 -5.31
C PHE A 257 -9.63 13.68 -4.28
N PRO A 258 -10.78 13.02 -4.36
CA PRO A 258 -11.08 11.86 -3.52
C PRO A 258 -10.04 10.75 -3.68
N ASP A 259 -9.84 9.94 -2.63
CA ASP A 259 -8.97 8.75 -2.73
C ASP A 259 -9.48 7.81 -3.82
N HIS A 260 -8.56 7.22 -4.59
CA HIS A 260 -8.83 6.38 -5.77
C HIS A 260 -9.63 7.09 -6.89
N TYR A 261 -9.50 8.42 -7.01
CA TYR A 261 -10.17 9.15 -8.08
C TYR A 261 -9.68 8.68 -9.47
N ALA A 262 -10.62 8.45 -10.39
CA ALA A 262 -10.32 8.12 -11.79
C ALA A 262 -10.13 9.44 -12.57
N PHE A 263 -8.89 9.82 -12.80
CA PHE A 263 -8.55 11.06 -13.50
C PHE A 263 -8.85 10.98 -15.00
N THR A 264 -9.27 12.13 -15.53
CA THR A 264 -9.42 12.37 -16.96
C THR A 264 -8.61 13.61 -17.36
N ALA A 265 -8.29 13.77 -18.62
CA ALA A 265 -7.60 14.98 -19.11
C ALA A 265 -8.37 16.28 -18.80
N ALA A 266 -9.69 16.21 -18.68
CA ALA A 266 -10.54 17.36 -18.35
C ALA A 266 -10.32 17.88 -16.92
N ASP A 267 -9.89 17.03 -16.00
CA ASP A 267 -9.61 17.43 -14.61
C ASP A 267 -8.38 18.33 -14.47
N PHE A 268 -7.56 18.44 -15.53
CA PHE A 268 -6.29 19.18 -15.56
C PHE A 268 -6.36 20.47 -16.39
N GLN A 269 -7.54 21.03 -16.64
CA GLN A 269 -7.69 22.28 -17.40
C GLN A 269 -7.02 23.49 -16.74
N PHE A 270 -6.75 23.42 -15.43
CA PHE A 270 -5.99 24.44 -14.71
C PHE A 270 -4.49 24.35 -14.97
N SER A 271 -3.99 23.22 -15.50
CA SER A 271 -2.57 22.96 -15.73
C SER A 271 -2.02 23.85 -16.83
N ASN A 272 -0.89 24.49 -16.57
CA ASN A 272 -0.22 25.40 -17.50
C ASN A 272 1.21 24.91 -17.75
N ALA A 273 1.59 24.81 -19.02
CA ALA A 273 2.94 24.35 -19.43
C ALA A 273 4.10 25.16 -18.84
N GLN A 274 3.85 26.39 -18.39
CA GLN A 274 4.85 27.25 -17.73
C GLN A 274 5.03 26.95 -16.24
N LYS A 275 4.12 26.16 -15.64
CA LYS A 275 4.15 25.83 -14.24
C LYS A 275 4.25 24.31 -14.06
N MET A 276 5.22 23.87 -13.27
CA MET A 276 5.40 22.45 -12.95
C MET A 276 4.16 21.92 -12.23
N LEU A 277 3.67 20.75 -12.65
CA LEU A 277 2.66 20.00 -11.95
C LEU A 277 3.30 18.75 -11.35
N VAL A 278 3.14 18.54 -10.04
CA VAL A 278 3.66 17.37 -9.32
C VAL A 278 2.51 16.59 -8.72
N MET A 279 2.49 15.28 -8.97
CA MET A 279 1.49 14.35 -8.43
C MET A 279 2.14 13.23 -7.63
N THR A 280 1.34 12.45 -6.90
CA THR A 280 1.85 11.24 -6.27
C THR A 280 2.09 10.16 -7.32
N GLU A 281 2.99 9.22 -7.03
CA GLU A 281 3.25 8.07 -7.91
C GLU A 281 1.98 7.22 -8.12
N LYS A 282 1.11 7.09 -7.08
CA LYS A 282 -0.18 6.41 -7.15
C LYS A 282 -1.17 7.12 -8.09
N ASP A 283 -1.11 8.44 -8.20
CA ASP A 283 -1.97 9.19 -9.12
C ASP A 283 -1.40 9.22 -10.53
N TRP A 284 -0.07 9.24 -10.67
CA TRP A 284 0.60 9.16 -11.97
C TRP A 284 0.19 7.93 -12.78
N VAL A 285 0.08 6.76 -12.17
CA VAL A 285 -0.30 5.55 -12.90
C VAL A 285 -1.67 5.66 -13.58
N LYS A 286 -2.57 6.48 -13.05
CA LYS A 286 -3.89 6.76 -13.61
C LYS A 286 -3.87 7.85 -14.71
N CYS A 287 -2.84 8.71 -14.72
CA CYS A 287 -2.70 9.83 -15.64
C CYS A 287 -1.72 9.54 -16.79
N ARG A 288 -1.05 8.42 -16.75
CA ARG A 288 0.08 8.07 -17.61
C ARG A 288 -0.23 8.18 -19.11
N SER A 289 -1.43 7.78 -19.54
CA SER A 289 -1.83 7.78 -20.95
C SER A 289 -2.01 9.17 -21.57
N PHE A 290 -2.21 10.20 -20.74
CA PHE A 290 -2.40 11.59 -21.18
C PHE A 290 -1.45 12.58 -20.50
N ALA A 291 -0.36 12.08 -19.87
CA ALA A 291 0.63 12.89 -19.20
C ALA A 291 1.29 13.90 -20.16
N GLN A 292 1.54 15.12 -19.68
CA GLN A 292 2.17 16.20 -20.42
C GLN A 292 3.62 16.41 -20.01
N ASP A 293 4.42 17.14 -20.81
CA ASP A 293 5.86 17.29 -20.60
C ASP A 293 6.25 18.00 -19.30
N HIS A 294 5.39 18.87 -18.77
CA HIS A 294 5.60 19.61 -17.51
C HIS A 294 5.05 18.89 -16.28
N TRP A 295 4.53 17.65 -16.43
CA TRP A 295 4.01 16.85 -15.34
C TRP A 295 5.09 15.94 -14.77
N TRP A 296 5.11 15.86 -13.45
CA TRP A 296 6.07 15.09 -12.67
C TRP A 296 5.35 14.30 -11.59
N TYR A 297 5.96 13.22 -11.15
CA TYR A 297 5.50 12.55 -9.96
C TYR A 297 6.64 12.39 -8.95
N LEU A 298 6.27 12.47 -7.68
CA LEU A 298 7.17 12.29 -6.56
C LEU A 298 7.19 10.81 -6.19
N ARG A 299 8.34 10.15 -6.38
CA ARG A 299 8.57 8.80 -5.90
C ARG A 299 8.91 8.85 -4.43
N VAL A 300 8.39 7.87 -3.67
CA VAL A 300 8.73 7.67 -2.27
C VAL A 300 9.25 6.26 -2.05
N ASP A 301 10.23 6.13 -1.15
CA ASP A 301 10.82 4.86 -0.75
C ASP A 301 10.78 4.67 0.76
N ALA A 302 10.86 3.42 1.20
CA ALA A 302 11.00 3.09 2.61
C ALA A 302 12.49 3.06 2.97
N GLU A 303 12.91 3.92 3.89
CA GLU A 303 14.24 3.94 4.49
C GLU A 303 14.17 3.27 5.86
N LEU A 304 14.78 2.10 5.99
CA LEU A 304 14.72 1.28 7.19
C LEU A 304 15.94 1.54 8.09
N LYS A 305 15.73 1.42 9.42
CA LYS A 305 16.83 1.35 10.38
C LYS A 305 17.56 0.00 10.27
N ASP A 306 18.86 -0.03 10.63
CA ASP A 306 19.69 -1.23 10.57
C ASP A 306 19.11 -2.44 11.31
N ALA A 307 18.44 -2.20 12.45
CA ALA A 307 17.79 -3.27 13.21
C ALA A 307 16.67 -3.94 12.40
N SER A 308 15.86 -3.14 11.71
CA SER A 308 14.77 -3.62 10.86
C SER A 308 15.30 -4.32 9.61
N ILE A 309 16.39 -3.82 9.02
CA ILE A 309 17.09 -4.45 7.89
C ILE A 309 17.53 -5.86 8.28
N ARG A 310 18.21 -6.01 9.41
CA ARG A 310 18.68 -7.32 9.91
C ARG A 310 17.54 -8.30 10.18
N GLN A 311 16.41 -7.83 10.71
CA GLN A 311 15.23 -8.67 10.92
C GLN A 311 14.66 -9.20 9.61
N ILE A 312 14.54 -8.33 8.59
CA ILE A 312 14.05 -8.70 7.26
C ILE A 312 15.02 -9.68 6.57
N GLU A 313 16.31 -9.39 6.58
CA GLU A 313 17.32 -10.27 5.98
C GLU A 313 17.27 -11.67 6.60
N LYS A 314 17.22 -11.74 7.93
CA LYS A 314 17.10 -13.02 8.64
C LYS A 314 15.82 -13.77 8.26
N LEU A 315 14.69 -13.06 8.12
CA LEU A 315 13.44 -13.69 7.69
C LEU A 315 13.56 -14.27 6.28
N LEU A 316 14.09 -13.49 5.32
CA LEU A 316 14.24 -13.91 3.92
C LEU A 316 15.21 -15.11 3.80
N GLN A 317 16.36 -15.06 4.47
CA GLN A 317 17.34 -16.16 4.49
C GLN A 317 16.76 -17.45 5.11
N ASN A 318 15.99 -17.33 6.19
CA ASN A 318 15.33 -18.47 6.81
C ASN A 318 14.31 -19.14 5.88
N LEU A 319 13.62 -18.38 5.04
CA LEU A 319 12.67 -18.91 4.07
C LEU A 319 13.36 -19.50 2.85
N GLN A 320 14.46 -18.90 2.40
CA GLN A 320 15.30 -19.43 1.32
C GLN A 320 15.86 -20.82 1.65
N ASN A 321 16.30 -21.04 2.90
CA ASN A 321 16.86 -22.31 3.35
C ASN A 321 15.81 -23.42 3.57
N LYS A 322 14.52 -23.11 3.49
CA LYS A 322 13.41 -24.07 3.68
C LYS A 322 12.79 -24.54 2.37
N GLY A 323 13.04 -23.86 1.27
CA GLY A 323 12.58 -24.22 -0.08
C GLY A 323 13.64 -25.00 -0.81
#